data_847ef4fcac88bbe85368617a81216f11
#
_entry.id   847ef4fcac88bbe85368617a81216f11
#
_cell.length_a   1.000
_cell.length_b   1.000
_cell.length_c   1.000
_cell.angle_alpha   90.00
_cell.angle_beta   90.00
_cell.angle_gamma   90.00
#
_symmetry.space_group_name_H-M   'P 1'
#
loop_
_entity.id
_entity.type
_entity.pdbx_description
1 polymer ?
#
loop_
_entity_poly.entity_id
_entity_poly.type
_entity_poly.pdbx_seq_one_letter_code
_entity_poly.pdbx_strand_id
1 'polypeptide(L)'
;STPIKSSAASDVYKRQNNHDLPRIVSHWGNDGKYRKESATMLATMLHGMQGTPYIYQGEELGMTNVQFDSIEEYEDIETLNMYKERLEKGYQPEEIMQSIYARSRDNARTPMQWSGDENGGFTTGEPWFAVNPNYTRINAKEALEDENSVFYYYQKLIRLRKENPVFVNGKFELLLPEDERIFAYTRTDEHTKMLVCTNFTDEEVSCPLLDEWKAGEVWIRNYEDDREGNILRPYEAVIIAFTGK
;
A
#
# COMPACT_ATOMS: atom_id res chain seq x y z
N SER A 1 14.56 5.99 2.23
CA SER A 1 13.12 6.29 2.41
C SER A 1 12.95 7.79 2.58
N THR A 2 12.09 8.40 1.79
CA THR A 2 11.80 9.83 1.90
C THR A 2 10.82 10.01 3.06
N PRO A 3 11.10 10.90 4.02
CA PRO A 3 10.18 11.15 5.15
C PRO A 3 8.81 11.59 4.63
N ILE A 4 7.76 11.03 5.18
CA ILE A 4 6.38 11.42 4.83
C ILE A 4 6.04 12.66 5.64
N LYS A 5 6.34 13.82 5.09
CA LYS A 5 5.71 15.06 5.56
C LYS A 5 4.21 14.98 5.25
N SER A 6 3.38 15.68 6.02
CA SER A 6 1.92 15.75 5.82
C SER A 6 1.51 16.03 4.36
N SER A 7 2.38 16.65 3.58
CA SER A 7 2.24 16.83 2.14
C SER A 7 2.32 15.53 1.34
N ALA A 8 3.16 14.57 1.74
CA ALA A 8 3.31 13.29 1.04
C ALA A 8 2.11 12.36 1.28
N ALA A 9 1.57 12.32 2.51
CA ALA A 9 0.32 11.61 2.78
C ALA A 9 -0.86 12.22 2.00
N SER A 10 -0.88 13.56 1.83
CA SER A 10 -1.83 14.25 0.96
C SER A 10 -1.63 13.88 -0.53
N ASP A 11 -0.39 13.66 -0.96
CA ASP A 11 -0.09 13.24 -2.34
C ASP A 11 -0.46 11.78 -2.59
N VAL A 12 -0.23 10.88 -1.63
CA VAL A 12 -0.72 9.49 -1.69
C VAL A 12 -2.24 9.47 -1.78
N TYR A 13 -2.94 10.26 -0.98
CA TYR A 13 -4.40 10.38 -1.02
C TYR A 13 -4.94 10.92 -2.34
N LYS A 14 -4.30 11.95 -2.91
CA LYS A 14 -4.73 12.57 -4.16
C LYS A 14 -4.39 11.74 -5.40
N ARG A 15 -3.38 10.89 -5.30
CA ARG A 15 -2.86 10.07 -6.40
C ARG A 15 -2.98 8.59 -6.06
N GLN A 16 -4.21 8.14 -5.75
CA GLN A 16 -4.47 6.73 -5.53
C GLN A 16 -3.83 5.88 -6.63
N ASN A 17 -3.49 4.64 -6.31
CA ASN A 17 -2.82 3.74 -7.23
C ASN A 17 -3.56 3.66 -8.58
N ASN A 18 -2.83 3.70 -9.68
CA ASN A 18 -3.38 3.68 -11.03
C ASN A 18 -2.32 3.21 -12.04
N HIS A 19 -2.70 3.12 -13.31
CA HIS A 19 -1.84 2.65 -14.41
C HIS A 19 -0.66 3.59 -14.78
N ASP A 20 -0.59 4.78 -14.20
CA ASP A 20 0.48 5.77 -14.46
C ASP A 20 1.47 5.92 -13.31
N LEU A 21 1.31 5.12 -12.25
CA LEU A 21 2.17 5.14 -11.07
C LEU A 21 2.74 3.74 -10.82
N PRO A 22 3.93 3.63 -10.22
CA PRO A 22 4.44 2.34 -9.76
C PRO A 22 3.52 1.73 -8.70
N ARG A 23 3.66 0.42 -8.44
CA ARG A 23 2.89 -0.27 -7.41
C ARG A 23 3.11 0.38 -6.04
N ILE A 24 2.02 0.65 -5.33
CA ILE A 24 2.03 1.42 -4.08
C ILE A 24 2.93 0.78 -3.01
N VAL A 25 2.94 -0.54 -2.91
CA VAL A 25 3.77 -1.28 -1.93
C VAL A 25 5.26 -1.05 -2.19
N SER A 26 5.69 -1.09 -3.45
CA SER A 26 7.09 -0.88 -3.83
C SER A 26 7.49 0.59 -3.74
N HIS A 27 6.53 1.51 -3.91
CA HIS A 27 6.82 2.94 -3.94
C HIS A 27 6.86 3.58 -2.55
N TRP A 28 5.92 3.21 -1.67
CA TRP A 28 5.73 3.83 -0.36
C TRP A 28 5.94 2.89 0.82
N GLY A 29 6.04 1.59 0.57
CA GLY A 29 6.25 0.56 1.57
C GLY A 29 7.55 -0.20 1.39
N ASN A 30 7.53 -1.44 1.84
CA ASN A 30 8.60 -2.42 1.70
C ASN A 30 8.04 -3.64 0.98
N ASP A 31 8.46 -3.88 -0.26
CA ASP A 31 7.98 -4.99 -1.09
C ASP A 31 8.77 -6.31 -0.88
N GLY A 32 9.73 -6.28 0.06
CA GLY A 32 10.50 -7.44 0.49
C GLY A 32 9.91 -8.09 1.74
N LYS A 33 10.65 -8.01 2.84
CA LYS A 33 10.34 -8.67 4.13
C LYS A 33 8.97 -8.26 4.70
N TYR A 34 8.59 -7.00 4.56
CA TYR A 34 7.38 -6.43 5.13
C TYR A 34 6.31 -6.11 4.08
N ARG A 35 6.26 -6.89 2.97
CA ARG A 35 5.31 -6.65 1.88
C ARG A 35 3.85 -6.67 2.33
N LYS A 36 3.46 -7.68 3.12
CA LYS A 36 2.09 -7.84 3.62
C LYS A 36 1.73 -6.69 4.56
N GLU A 37 2.59 -6.41 5.51
CA GLU A 37 2.42 -5.34 6.50
C GLU A 37 2.35 -3.97 5.81
N SER A 38 3.23 -3.71 4.84
CA SER A 38 3.22 -2.47 4.06
C SER A 38 1.95 -2.31 3.24
N ALA A 39 1.50 -3.37 2.55
CA ALA A 39 0.29 -3.33 1.75
C ALA A 39 -0.95 -3.03 2.60
N THR A 40 -1.06 -3.69 3.75
CA THR A 40 -2.20 -3.53 4.67
C THR A 40 -2.14 -2.22 5.46
N MET A 41 -0.95 -1.71 5.78
CA MET A 41 -0.76 -0.38 6.36
C MET A 41 -1.22 0.73 5.41
N LEU A 42 -0.77 0.67 4.14
CA LEU A 42 -1.18 1.63 3.10
C LEU A 42 -2.68 1.58 2.84
N ALA A 43 -3.27 0.37 2.81
CA ALA A 43 -4.71 0.18 2.71
C ALA A 43 -5.46 0.82 3.89
N THR A 44 -4.99 0.61 5.12
CA THR A 44 -5.61 1.18 6.34
C THR A 44 -5.58 2.71 6.29
N MET A 45 -4.41 3.28 5.97
CA MET A 45 -4.26 4.73 5.83
C MET A 45 -5.26 5.29 4.83
N LEU A 46 -5.33 4.70 3.63
CA LEU A 46 -6.15 5.22 2.53
C LEU A 46 -7.65 5.03 2.78
N HIS A 47 -8.08 3.83 3.22
CA HIS A 47 -9.50 3.54 3.44
C HIS A 47 -10.09 4.23 4.67
N GLY A 48 -9.27 4.65 5.63
CA GLY A 48 -9.68 5.48 6.76
C GLY A 48 -9.99 6.93 6.39
N MET A 49 -9.45 7.42 5.26
CA MET A 49 -9.64 8.80 4.83
C MET A 49 -11.04 9.10 4.31
N GLN A 50 -11.39 10.39 4.26
CA GLN A 50 -12.59 10.89 3.62
C GLN A 50 -12.47 10.79 2.10
N GLY A 51 -13.59 10.58 1.41
CA GLY A 51 -13.64 10.44 -0.04
C GLY A 51 -13.90 9.00 -0.46
N THR A 52 -13.87 8.72 -1.75
CA THR A 52 -14.08 7.40 -2.33
C THR A 52 -12.73 6.74 -2.57
N PRO A 53 -12.38 5.65 -1.86
CA PRO A 53 -11.17 4.90 -2.16
C PRO A 53 -11.38 4.10 -3.45
N TYR A 54 -10.38 4.13 -4.33
CA TYR A 54 -10.29 3.29 -5.51
C TYR A 54 -9.23 2.22 -5.25
N ILE A 55 -9.54 0.98 -5.57
CA ILE A 55 -8.61 -0.15 -5.49
C ILE A 55 -8.16 -0.45 -6.91
N TYR A 56 -6.88 -0.22 -7.19
CA TYR A 56 -6.30 -0.56 -8.47
C TYR A 56 -6.01 -2.07 -8.52
N GLN A 57 -6.25 -2.70 -9.69
CA GLN A 57 -6.06 -4.15 -9.87
C GLN A 57 -4.70 -4.63 -9.34
N GLY A 58 -4.72 -5.68 -8.49
CA GLY A 58 -3.55 -6.27 -7.87
C GLY A 58 -3.08 -5.58 -6.59
N GLU A 59 -3.64 -4.41 -6.23
CA GLU A 59 -3.37 -3.76 -4.96
C GLU A 59 -3.87 -4.63 -3.79
N GLU A 60 -5.04 -5.22 -3.96
CA GLU A 60 -5.66 -6.17 -3.03
C GLU A 60 -4.88 -7.47 -2.84
N LEU A 61 -3.91 -7.76 -3.72
CA LEU A 61 -2.98 -8.88 -3.60
C LEU A 61 -1.62 -8.46 -3.04
N GLY A 62 -1.37 -7.15 -2.93
CA GLY A 62 -0.06 -6.61 -2.64
C GLY A 62 0.94 -6.88 -3.76
N MET A 63 0.51 -6.76 -5.03
CA MET A 63 1.41 -6.85 -6.19
C MET A 63 2.47 -5.78 -6.12
N THR A 64 3.69 -6.12 -6.52
CA THR A 64 4.88 -5.27 -6.46
C THR A 64 5.31 -4.79 -7.84
N ASN A 65 6.25 -3.86 -7.87
CA ASN A 65 6.94 -3.50 -9.10
C ASN A 65 7.60 -4.72 -9.74
N VAL A 66 7.75 -4.67 -11.06
CA VAL A 66 8.48 -5.67 -11.82
C VAL A 66 9.94 -5.21 -12.00
N GLN A 67 10.84 -6.18 -12.07
CA GLN A 67 12.24 -5.97 -12.44
C GLN A 67 12.54 -6.90 -13.60
N PHE A 68 12.42 -6.40 -14.82
CA PHE A 68 12.83 -7.12 -16.01
C PHE A 68 14.35 -6.97 -16.21
N ASP A 69 14.96 -7.99 -16.79
CA ASP A 69 16.42 -8.02 -16.98
C ASP A 69 16.91 -7.03 -18.03
N SER A 70 16.04 -6.67 -18.98
CA SER A 70 16.38 -5.88 -20.15
C SER A 70 15.39 -4.75 -20.41
N ILE A 71 15.90 -3.66 -21.00
CA ILE A 71 15.05 -2.53 -21.41
C ILE A 71 14.06 -2.89 -22.50
N GLU A 72 14.37 -3.90 -23.32
CA GLU A 72 13.53 -4.39 -24.41
C GLU A 72 12.23 -5.05 -23.92
N GLU A 73 12.15 -5.40 -22.63
CA GLU A 73 10.94 -5.94 -22.00
C GLU A 73 9.97 -4.85 -21.53
N TYR A 74 10.36 -3.57 -21.61
CA TYR A 74 9.52 -2.43 -21.24
C TYR A 74 8.84 -1.85 -22.47
N GLU A 75 7.56 -1.46 -22.33
CA GLU A 75 6.72 -0.93 -23.40
C GLU A 75 6.41 0.56 -23.23
N ASP A 76 6.62 1.12 -22.03
CA ASP A 76 6.31 2.51 -21.74
C ASP A 76 7.25 3.46 -22.49
N ILE A 77 6.68 4.21 -23.43
CA ILE A 77 7.43 5.11 -24.32
C ILE A 77 8.25 6.16 -23.55
N GLU A 78 7.76 6.60 -22.39
CA GLU A 78 8.44 7.56 -21.53
C GLU A 78 9.67 6.91 -20.88
N THR A 79 9.53 5.68 -20.44
CA THR A 79 10.62 4.84 -19.93
C THR A 79 11.70 4.62 -20.98
N LEU A 80 11.32 4.22 -22.20
CA LEU A 80 12.25 3.96 -23.31
C LEU A 80 12.99 5.23 -23.74
N ASN A 81 12.30 6.35 -23.84
CA ASN A 81 12.90 7.63 -24.19
C ASN A 81 13.87 8.11 -23.10
N MET A 82 13.49 7.99 -21.83
CA MET A 82 14.34 8.35 -20.69
C MET A 82 15.61 7.49 -20.65
N TYR A 83 15.50 6.18 -20.91
CA TYR A 83 16.63 5.28 -20.97
C TYR A 83 17.63 5.73 -22.04
N LYS A 84 17.15 5.97 -23.27
CA LYS A 84 17.99 6.44 -24.39
C LYS A 84 18.65 7.79 -24.09
N GLU A 85 17.89 8.77 -23.59
CA GLU A 85 18.41 10.10 -23.26
C GLU A 85 19.51 10.04 -22.19
N ARG A 86 19.34 9.18 -21.17
CA ARG A 86 20.34 9.03 -20.12
C ARG A 86 21.61 8.33 -20.61
N LEU A 87 21.49 7.33 -21.48
CA LEU A 87 22.67 6.72 -22.14
C LEU A 87 23.47 7.76 -22.95
N GLU A 88 22.78 8.61 -23.71
CA GLU A 88 23.43 9.71 -24.46
C GLU A 88 24.14 10.71 -23.54
N LYS A 89 23.67 10.88 -22.32
CA LYS A 89 24.29 11.71 -21.27
C LYS A 89 25.40 10.99 -20.49
N GLY A 90 25.69 9.73 -20.80
CA GLY A 90 26.80 8.96 -20.25
C GLY A 90 26.50 8.24 -18.93
N TYR A 91 25.22 8.11 -18.53
CA TYR A 91 24.83 7.26 -17.39
C TYR A 91 25.04 5.78 -17.73
N GLN A 92 25.33 4.98 -16.69
CA GLN A 92 25.48 3.53 -16.88
C GLN A 92 24.11 2.86 -16.99
N PRO A 93 23.98 1.80 -17.85
CA PRO A 93 22.72 1.08 -18.02
C PRO A 93 22.12 0.61 -16.70
N GLU A 94 22.93 0.10 -15.79
CA GLU A 94 22.51 -0.42 -14.48
C GLU A 94 21.89 0.67 -13.60
N GLU A 95 22.45 1.88 -13.60
CA GLU A 95 21.88 3.02 -12.85
C GLU A 95 20.53 3.46 -13.42
N ILE A 96 20.40 3.41 -14.74
CA ILE A 96 19.15 3.76 -15.43
C ILE A 96 18.09 2.73 -15.10
N MET A 97 18.43 1.43 -15.16
CA MET A 97 17.50 0.34 -14.83
C MET A 97 17.02 0.43 -13.39
N GLN A 98 17.85 0.80 -12.41
CA GLN A 98 17.39 1.03 -11.03
C GLN A 98 16.31 2.12 -10.94
N SER A 99 16.44 3.19 -11.72
CA SER A 99 15.41 4.23 -11.80
C SER A 99 14.11 3.71 -12.43
N ILE A 100 14.22 2.83 -13.43
CA ILE A 100 13.09 2.21 -14.12
C ILE A 100 12.36 1.25 -13.17
N TYR A 101 13.06 0.39 -12.46
CA TYR A 101 12.47 -0.49 -11.44
C TYR A 101 11.67 0.28 -10.41
N ALA A 102 12.13 1.46 -10.01
CA ALA A 102 11.46 2.28 -9.01
C ALA A 102 10.27 3.09 -9.56
N ARG A 103 10.29 3.50 -10.84
CA ARG A 103 9.43 4.58 -11.33
C ARG A 103 8.66 4.31 -12.61
N SER A 104 8.98 3.26 -13.38
CA SER A 104 8.28 2.98 -14.62
C SER A 104 6.79 2.75 -14.40
N ARG A 105 5.97 3.28 -15.30
CA ARG A 105 4.52 3.03 -15.33
C ARG A 105 4.19 1.58 -15.64
N ASP A 106 5.06 0.87 -16.34
CA ASP A 106 4.89 -0.55 -16.67
C ASP A 106 4.81 -1.44 -15.44
N ASN A 107 5.37 -0.99 -14.30
CA ASN A 107 5.21 -1.65 -13.02
C ASN A 107 3.73 -1.93 -12.65
N ALA A 108 2.84 -0.99 -12.98
CA ALA A 108 1.41 -1.13 -12.71
C ALA A 108 0.64 -1.79 -13.87
N ARG A 109 1.28 -1.99 -15.05
CA ARG A 109 0.64 -2.50 -16.26
C ARG A 109 0.88 -3.97 -16.52
N THR A 110 1.71 -4.62 -15.69
CA THR A 110 1.88 -6.08 -15.74
C THR A 110 0.53 -6.79 -15.60
N PRO A 111 0.30 -7.91 -16.32
CA PRO A 111 -0.93 -8.67 -16.23
C PRO A 111 -1.29 -9.04 -14.79
N MET A 112 -2.61 -9.13 -14.53
CA MET A 112 -3.11 -9.59 -13.23
C MET A 112 -2.65 -11.01 -12.95
N GLN A 113 -2.17 -11.24 -11.72
CA GLN A 113 -1.65 -12.52 -11.26
C GLN A 113 -2.79 -13.34 -10.63
N TRP A 114 -3.42 -14.23 -11.41
CA TRP A 114 -4.56 -15.02 -10.96
C TRP A 114 -4.16 -16.30 -10.22
N SER A 115 -3.06 -16.94 -10.65
CA SER A 115 -2.56 -18.18 -10.04
C SER A 115 -1.05 -18.31 -10.20
N GLY A 116 -0.48 -19.37 -9.60
CA GLY A 116 0.93 -19.76 -9.80
C GLY A 116 1.18 -20.53 -11.11
N ASP A 117 0.18 -20.72 -11.97
CA ASP A 117 0.31 -21.39 -13.26
C ASP A 117 1.01 -20.50 -14.29
N GLU A 118 1.34 -21.07 -15.47
CA GLU A 118 1.99 -20.35 -16.56
C GLU A 118 1.29 -19.03 -16.87
N ASN A 119 2.08 -17.98 -17.11
CA ASN A 119 1.61 -16.62 -17.33
C ASN A 119 0.72 -16.07 -16.17
N GLY A 120 0.92 -16.54 -14.95
CA GLY A 120 0.12 -16.11 -13.82
C GLY A 120 -1.36 -16.51 -13.92
N GLY A 121 -1.71 -17.50 -14.74
CA GLY A 121 -3.10 -17.86 -15.08
C GLY A 121 -3.84 -16.78 -15.87
N PHE A 122 -3.14 -15.77 -16.39
CA PHE A 122 -3.74 -14.65 -17.12
C PHE A 122 -4.16 -15.06 -18.54
N THR A 123 -3.32 -15.83 -19.22
CA THR A 123 -3.57 -16.33 -20.58
C THR A 123 -2.90 -17.67 -20.83
N THR A 124 -3.45 -18.46 -21.74
CA THR A 124 -2.83 -19.69 -22.27
C THR A 124 -1.97 -19.43 -23.52
N GLY A 125 -1.98 -18.21 -24.05
CA GLY A 125 -1.14 -17.74 -25.14
C GLY A 125 -0.01 -16.84 -24.64
N GLU A 126 0.70 -16.24 -25.57
CA GLU A 126 1.73 -15.23 -25.26
C GLU A 126 1.05 -13.94 -24.77
N PRO A 127 1.35 -13.45 -23.54
CA PRO A 127 0.79 -12.21 -23.07
C PRO A 127 1.41 -11.02 -23.82
N TRP A 128 0.61 -10.00 -24.14
CA TRP A 128 1.09 -8.77 -24.81
C TRP A 128 2.18 -8.03 -24.00
N PHE A 129 2.20 -8.24 -22.69
CA PHE A 129 3.15 -7.69 -21.75
C PHE A 129 3.59 -8.78 -20.77
N ALA A 130 4.88 -8.86 -20.47
CA ALA A 130 5.41 -9.91 -19.61
C ALA A 130 4.81 -9.85 -18.19
N VAL A 131 4.50 -11.02 -17.64
CA VAL A 131 3.97 -11.16 -16.29
C VAL A 131 5.11 -10.97 -15.29
N ASN A 132 4.84 -10.28 -14.17
CA ASN A 132 5.83 -10.17 -13.10
C ASN A 132 6.22 -11.57 -12.59
N PRO A 133 7.51 -11.96 -12.62
CA PRO A 133 7.96 -13.32 -12.28
C PRO A 133 7.56 -13.81 -10.88
N ASN A 134 7.18 -12.89 -9.99
CA ASN A 134 6.75 -13.24 -8.64
C ASN A 134 5.32 -13.80 -8.55
N TYR A 135 4.62 -13.97 -9.68
CA TYR A 135 3.25 -14.53 -9.74
C TYR A 135 3.14 -15.92 -9.10
N THR A 136 4.23 -16.66 -9.02
CA THR A 136 4.27 -17.99 -8.36
C THR A 136 4.03 -17.92 -6.85
N ARG A 137 4.13 -16.74 -6.25
CA ARG A 137 3.96 -16.48 -4.80
C ARG A 137 2.93 -15.40 -4.49
N ILE A 138 2.73 -14.47 -5.40
CA ILE A 138 1.80 -13.34 -5.24
C ILE A 138 0.73 -13.48 -6.31
N ASN A 139 -0.40 -14.07 -5.96
CA ASN A 139 -1.51 -14.26 -6.89
C ASN A 139 -2.84 -14.41 -6.15
N ALA A 140 -3.94 -14.30 -6.90
CA ALA A 140 -5.28 -14.33 -6.33
C ALA A 140 -5.61 -15.68 -5.68
N LYS A 141 -5.16 -16.81 -6.28
CA LYS A 141 -5.44 -18.15 -5.75
C LYS A 141 -4.83 -18.31 -4.35
N GLU A 142 -3.53 -18.04 -4.21
CA GLU A 142 -2.85 -18.07 -2.90
C GLU A 142 -3.47 -17.11 -1.88
N ALA A 143 -3.86 -15.92 -2.34
CA ALA A 143 -4.50 -14.93 -1.47
C ALA A 143 -5.87 -15.37 -0.95
N LEU A 144 -6.62 -16.16 -1.73
CA LEU A 144 -7.91 -16.72 -1.32
C LEU A 144 -7.78 -17.93 -0.38
N GLU A 145 -6.64 -18.61 -0.39
CA GLU A 145 -6.36 -19.75 0.49
C GLU A 145 -5.81 -19.32 1.87
N ASP A 146 -5.32 -18.07 2.01
CA ASP A 146 -4.80 -17.50 3.26
C ASP A 146 -5.77 -16.46 3.84
N GLU A 147 -6.51 -16.80 4.90
CA GLU A 147 -7.44 -15.90 5.61
C GLU A 147 -6.78 -14.62 6.16
N ASN A 148 -5.46 -14.63 6.30
CA ASN A 148 -4.66 -13.49 6.74
C ASN A 148 -4.02 -12.72 5.60
N SER A 149 -4.38 -13.03 4.35
CA SER A 149 -3.85 -12.34 3.16
C SER A 149 -4.23 -10.86 3.10
N VAL A 150 -3.52 -10.14 2.23
CA VAL A 150 -3.85 -8.74 1.89
C VAL A 150 -5.29 -8.63 1.37
N PHE A 151 -5.76 -9.64 0.59
CA PHE A 151 -7.11 -9.69 0.05
C PHE A 151 -8.19 -9.66 1.15
N TYR A 152 -8.10 -10.54 2.14
CA TYR A 152 -9.07 -10.57 3.24
C TYR A 152 -8.97 -9.34 4.15
N TYR A 153 -7.79 -8.76 4.24
CA TYR A 153 -7.62 -7.48 4.94
C TYR A 153 -8.40 -6.35 4.25
N TYR A 154 -8.28 -6.23 2.91
CA TYR A 154 -9.09 -5.29 2.12
C TYR A 154 -10.59 -5.56 2.27
N GLN A 155 -11.01 -6.82 2.27
CA GLN A 155 -12.42 -7.18 2.50
C GLN A 155 -12.92 -6.68 3.87
N LYS A 156 -12.12 -6.85 4.93
CA LYS A 156 -12.43 -6.33 6.27
C LYS A 156 -12.54 -4.80 6.27
N LEU A 157 -11.61 -4.09 5.65
CA LEU A 157 -11.63 -2.62 5.55
C LEU A 157 -12.87 -2.10 4.79
N ILE A 158 -13.21 -2.73 3.68
CA ILE A 158 -14.40 -2.37 2.88
C ILE A 158 -15.67 -2.58 3.72
N ARG A 159 -15.76 -3.67 4.48
CA ARG A 159 -16.88 -3.94 5.38
C ARG A 159 -16.98 -2.87 6.46
N LEU A 160 -15.89 -2.59 7.18
CA LEU A 160 -15.85 -1.55 8.20
C LEU A 160 -16.32 -0.20 7.65
N ARG A 161 -15.85 0.17 6.47
CA ARG A 161 -16.24 1.43 5.83
C ARG A 161 -17.72 1.48 5.46
N LYS A 162 -18.33 0.36 5.06
CA LYS A 162 -19.77 0.26 4.74
C LYS A 162 -20.65 0.31 5.98
N GLU A 163 -20.20 -0.30 7.07
CA GLU A 163 -20.98 -0.44 8.31
C GLU A 163 -20.88 0.79 9.22
N ASN A 164 -19.85 1.63 9.05
CA ASN A 164 -19.57 2.76 9.93
C ASN A 164 -19.56 4.10 9.19
N PRO A 165 -20.61 4.93 9.34
CA PRO A 165 -20.73 6.22 8.65
C PRO A 165 -19.57 7.20 8.90
N VAL A 166 -18.87 7.08 10.01
CA VAL A 166 -17.73 7.94 10.37
C VAL A 166 -16.63 7.94 9.31
N PHE A 167 -16.45 6.85 8.57
CA PHE A 167 -15.49 6.80 7.46
C PHE A 167 -15.85 7.75 6.32
N VAL A 168 -17.13 8.01 6.12
CA VAL A 168 -17.63 8.89 5.04
C VAL A 168 -17.86 10.30 5.56
N ASN A 169 -18.59 10.44 6.68
CA ASN A 169 -19.12 11.71 7.17
C ASN A 169 -18.23 12.36 8.23
N GLY A 170 -17.37 11.59 8.90
CA GLY A 170 -16.58 12.08 10.02
C GLY A 170 -15.62 13.21 9.61
N LYS A 171 -15.48 14.22 10.46
CA LYS A 171 -14.50 15.28 10.31
C LYS A 171 -13.09 14.72 10.45
N PHE A 172 -12.21 15.07 9.52
CA PHE A 172 -10.80 14.70 9.54
C PHE A 172 -9.98 15.68 10.39
N GLU A 173 -9.07 15.14 11.21
CA GLU A 173 -8.07 15.93 11.93
C GLU A 173 -6.74 15.19 11.94
N LEU A 174 -5.69 15.83 11.40
CA LEU A 174 -4.34 15.28 11.37
C LEU A 174 -3.72 15.37 12.78
N LEU A 175 -3.08 14.30 13.21
CA LEU A 175 -2.34 14.20 14.46
C LEU A 175 -0.85 14.04 14.18
N LEU A 176 0.01 14.43 15.12
CA LEU A 176 1.47 14.31 15.01
C LEU A 176 2.04 14.83 13.66
N PRO A 177 1.69 16.05 13.23
CA PRO A 177 2.04 16.56 11.89
C PRO A 177 3.54 16.67 11.62
N GLU A 178 4.35 16.71 12.67
CA GLU A 178 5.82 16.82 12.59
C GLU A 178 6.53 15.47 12.75
N ASP A 179 5.81 14.37 13.05
CA ASP A 179 6.44 13.03 13.08
C ASP A 179 6.62 12.50 11.65
N GLU A 180 7.86 12.17 11.31
CA GLU A 180 8.22 11.70 9.97
C GLU A 180 8.02 10.18 9.80
N ARG A 181 7.75 9.44 10.87
CA ARG A 181 7.62 7.98 10.91
C ARG A 181 6.18 7.52 11.05
N ILE A 182 5.39 8.31 11.81
CA ILE A 182 3.98 8.01 12.11
C ILE A 182 3.09 8.91 11.26
N PHE A 183 2.13 8.30 10.59
CA PHE A 183 1.01 9.04 10.04
C PHE A 183 -0.25 8.68 10.81
N ALA A 184 -0.83 9.66 11.50
CA ALA A 184 -2.00 9.46 12.34
C ALA A 184 -3.03 10.58 12.14
N TYR A 185 -4.30 10.19 12.20
CA TYR A 185 -5.42 11.13 12.12
C TYR A 185 -6.66 10.58 12.80
N THR A 186 -7.57 11.47 13.16
CA THR A 186 -8.90 11.08 13.62
C THR A 186 -9.97 11.35 12.57
N ARG A 187 -11.05 10.57 12.68
CA ARG A 187 -12.34 10.86 12.05
C ARG A 187 -13.37 10.90 13.15
N THR A 188 -14.21 11.93 13.14
CA THR A 188 -15.21 12.16 14.21
C THR A 188 -16.53 12.58 13.60
N ASP A 189 -17.60 11.86 13.95
CA ASP A 189 -18.99 12.25 13.70
C ASP A 189 -19.76 12.37 15.03
N GLU A 190 -21.09 12.43 14.99
CA GLU A 190 -21.93 12.61 16.18
C GLU A 190 -21.88 11.41 17.15
N HIS A 191 -21.57 10.21 16.66
CA HIS A 191 -21.67 8.96 17.41
C HIS A 191 -20.34 8.25 17.61
N THR A 192 -19.35 8.55 16.77
CA THR A 192 -18.11 7.80 16.71
C THR A 192 -16.91 8.75 16.59
N LYS A 193 -15.88 8.45 17.37
CA LYS A 193 -14.55 9.02 17.17
C LYS A 193 -13.57 7.88 16.93
N MET A 194 -12.91 7.87 15.78
CA MET A 194 -11.90 6.85 15.47
C MET A 194 -10.53 7.47 15.24
N LEU A 195 -9.49 6.76 15.66
CA LEU A 195 -8.09 7.00 15.37
C LEU A 195 -7.64 6.03 14.29
N VAL A 196 -6.95 6.52 13.29
CA VAL A 196 -6.12 5.74 12.37
C VAL A 196 -4.68 6.08 12.66
N CYS A 197 -3.86 5.08 12.94
CA CYS A 197 -2.45 5.27 13.27
C CYS A 197 -1.59 4.26 12.51
N THR A 198 -0.55 4.73 11.84
CA THR A 198 0.29 3.92 10.95
C THR A 198 1.77 4.25 11.11
N ASN A 199 2.61 3.23 11.13
CA ASN A 199 4.07 3.35 11.11
C ASN A 199 4.58 3.14 9.67
N PHE A 200 5.28 4.12 9.13
CA PHE A 200 5.84 4.08 7.76
C PHE A 200 7.30 3.64 7.70
N THR A 201 7.80 3.03 8.77
CA THR A 201 9.20 2.58 8.85
C THR A 201 9.31 1.08 9.08
N ASP A 202 10.48 0.55 8.84
CA ASP A 202 10.86 -0.84 9.12
C ASP A 202 11.42 -1.04 10.55
N GLU A 203 11.20 -0.04 11.41
CA GLU A 203 11.60 -0.06 12.82
C GLU A 203 10.38 -0.01 13.75
N GLU A 204 10.56 -0.42 15.00
CA GLU A 204 9.57 -0.18 16.06
C GLU A 204 9.56 1.29 16.44
N VAL A 205 8.38 1.89 16.55
CA VAL A 205 8.20 3.31 16.87
C VAL A 205 7.23 3.50 18.03
N SER A 206 7.62 4.28 19.04
CA SER A 206 6.72 4.66 20.11
C SER A 206 5.67 5.68 19.62
N CYS A 207 4.40 5.37 19.86
CA CYS A 207 3.26 6.20 19.50
C CYS A 207 2.42 6.53 20.73
N PRO A 208 2.55 7.74 21.32
CA PRO A 208 1.83 8.12 22.54
C PRO A 208 0.30 8.06 22.39
N LEU A 209 -0.21 8.22 21.17
CA LEU A 209 -1.65 8.16 20.89
C LEU A 209 -2.26 6.81 21.29
N LEU A 210 -1.50 5.71 21.22
CA LEU A 210 -2.02 4.40 21.61
C LEU A 210 -2.34 4.31 23.10
N ASP A 211 -1.57 5.00 23.97
CA ASP A 211 -1.88 5.08 25.39
C ASP A 211 -3.15 5.89 25.65
N GLU A 212 -3.35 6.97 24.91
CA GLU A 212 -4.55 7.80 25.02
C GLU A 212 -5.83 7.06 24.56
N TRP A 213 -5.66 6.17 23.56
CA TRP A 213 -6.77 5.45 22.93
C TRP A 213 -6.95 4.01 23.42
N LYS A 214 -6.18 3.58 24.42
CA LYS A 214 -6.18 2.19 24.92
C LYS A 214 -7.54 1.65 25.41
N ALA A 215 -8.47 2.55 25.80
CA ALA A 215 -9.82 2.16 26.21
C ALA A 215 -10.80 2.03 25.04
N GLY A 216 -10.39 2.36 23.82
CA GLY A 216 -11.19 2.22 22.61
C GLY A 216 -11.21 0.78 22.10
N GLU A 217 -12.20 0.48 21.27
CA GLU A 217 -12.29 -0.80 20.56
C GLU A 217 -11.34 -0.81 19.37
N VAL A 218 -10.51 -1.84 19.24
CA VAL A 218 -9.68 -2.06 18.05
C VAL A 218 -10.56 -2.63 16.95
N TRP A 219 -10.85 -1.84 15.92
CA TRP A 219 -11.66 -2.29 14.78
C TRP A 219 -10.87 -3.12 13.78
N ILE A 220 -9.62 -2.77 13.54
CA ILE A 220 -8.71 -3.52 12.68
C ILE A 220 -7.25 -3.22 13.02
N ARG A 221 -6.43 -4.24 12.90
CA ARG A 221 -4.96 -4.17 13.00
C ARG A 221 -4.37 -5.11 11.95
N ASN A 222 -3.22 -4.76 11.39
CA ASN A 222 -2.58 -5.57 10.35
C ASN A 222 -1.57 -6.60 10.86
N TYR A 223 -1.44 -6.73 12.17
CA TYR A 223 -0.73 -7.82 12.84
C TYR A 223 -1.73 -8.70 13.58
N GLU A 224 -1.45 -10.02 13.65
CA GLU A 224 -2.40 -11.01 14.15
C GLU A 224 -2.49 -11.07 15.68
N ASP A 225 -1.40 -10.73 16.36
CA ASP A 225 -1.30 -10.76 17.83
C ASP A 225 -1.62 -9.39 18.43
N ASP A 226 -2.37 -9.41 19.51
CA ASP A 226 -2.66 -8.23 20.33
C ASP A 226 -1.44 -7.94 21.23
N ARG A 227 -0.58 -7.02 20.78
CA ARG A 227 0.49 -6.50 21.62
C ARG A 227 -0.04 -5.28 22.39
N GLU A 228 0.01 -5.35 23.72
CA GLU A 228 -0.28 -4.19 24.57
C GLU A 228 0.88 -3.20 24.55
N GLY A 229 0.58 -1.92 24.70
CA GLY A 229 1.54 -0.83 24.80
C GLY A 229 1.44 0.19 23.69
N ASN A 230 2.37 1.13 23.69
CA ASN A 230 2.39 2.28 22.80
C ASN A 230 3.41 2.14 21.65
N ILE A 231 3.83 0.94 21.32
CA ILE A 231 4.81 0.69 20.26
C ILE A 231 4.10 0.13 19.04
N LEU A 232 4.29 0.80 17.89
CA LEU A 232 3.95 0.29 16.57
C LEU A 232 5.13 -0.48 16.01
N ARG A 233 4.89 -1.70 15.54
CA ARG A 233 5.86 -2.55 14.82
C ARG A 233 6.15 -1.99 13.42
N PRO A 234 7.15 -2.52 12.72
CA PRO A 234 7.40 -2.15 11.33
C PRO A 234 6.14 -2.22 10.45
N TYR A 235 5.80 -1.12 9.80
CA TYR A 235 4.62 -1.00 8.94
C TYR A 235 3.30 -1.40 9.62
N GLU A 236 3.21 -1.28 10.93
CA GLU A 236 1.97 -1.54 11.66
C GLU A 236 0.94 -0.43 11.43
N ALA A 237 -0.30 -0.86 11.29
CA ALA A 237 -1.46 0.02 11.20
C ALA A 237 -2.58 -0.47 12.13
N VAL A 238 -3.26 0.47 12.76
CA VAL A 238 -4.40 0.19 13.63
C VAL A 238 -5.50 1.24 13.47
N ILE A 239 -6.75 0.80 13.52
CA ILE A 239 -7.92 1.66 13.71
C ILE A 239 -8.52 1.34 15.07
N ILE A 240 -8.65 2.37 15.93
CA ILE A 240 -9.25 2.28 17.25
C ILE A 240 -10.43 3.25 17.29
N ALA A 241 -11.55 2.83 17.87
CA ALA A 241 -12.74 3.66 17.91
C ALA A 241 -13.39 3.71 19.31
N PHE A 242 -14.00 4.85 19.58
CA PHE A 242 -14.97 5.07 20.64
C PHE A 242 -16.34 5.28 20.00
N THR A 243 -17.28 4.43 20.30
CA THR A 243 -18.69 4.57 19.87
C THR A 243 -19.52 5.05 21.06
N GLY A 244 -20.19 6.21 20.91
CA GLY A 244 -21.17 6.69 21.87
C GLY A 244 -22.42 5.79 21.86
N LYS A 245 -22.98 5.54 23.04
CA LYS A 245 -24.27 4.87 23.17
C LYS A 245 -25.40 5.80 22.80
#